data_e6a9984541479e0a789b91206d83d982
#
_entry.id   e6a9984541479e0a789b91206d83d982
#
_cell.length_a   1.000
_cell.length_b   1.000
_cell.length_c   1.000
_cell.angle_alpha   90.00
_cell.angle_beta   90.00
_cell.angle_gamma   90.00
#
_symmetry.space_group_name_H-M   'P 1'
#
loop_
_entity.id
_entity.type
_entity.pdbx_description
1 polymer ?
#
loop_
_entity_poly.entity_id
_entity_poly.type
_entity_poly.pdbx_seq_one_letter_code
_entity_poly.pdbx_strand_id
1 'polypeptide(L)'
;MASSSPDTTTLPFLQFPPEVRLSIYQYLIPDLPIRNFSLLRDRSKTIHLRHDGSRCCPALLRANHQIYAEVIQEWYGSTSYEVVLDTKYILFCGKVIPPYVPLPSTIQWVQSMRLCLSIQGTPRHIHSQSTLEHLLGFQDRLTTLAAALSDKGYRKLGRLQIDIGVNIPLLLSLSKTPSELLELLNWNLLPLRENVRDVADVRWELQEQSYGIQSEEFQRSYAGMKSIMCAFLQDMRLDMLERPDG
;
A
#
# COMPACT_ATOMS: atom_id res chain seq x y z
N MET A 1 -32.86 -27.68 51.98
CA MET A 1 -31.82 -28.12 51.02
C MET A 1 -31.53 -26.93 50.13
N ALA A 2 -30.42 -26.24 50.41
CA ALA A 2 -29.96 -25.10 49.63
C ALA A 2 -29.09 -25.66 48.49
N SER A 3 -29.54 -25.50 47.24
CA SER A 3 -28.75 -25.80 46.05
C SER A 3 -27.73 -24.68 45.87
N SER A 4 -26.52 -24.95 46.23
CA SER A 4 -25.38 -24.10 45.85
C SER A 4 -25.20 -24.21 44.35
N SER A 5 -25.55 -23.14 43.62
CA SER A 5 -25.16 -22.96 42.23
C SER A 5 -23.62 -22.94 42.15
N PRO A 6 -22.98 -23.67 41.22
CA PRO A 6 -21.55 -23.54 41.04
C PRO A 6 -21.24 -22.11 40.54
N ASP A 7 -20.48 -21.34 41.33
CA ASP A 7 -19.88 -20.11 40.91
C ASP A 7 -18.97 -20.42 39.70
N THR A 8 -19.50 -20.23 38.51
CA THR A 8 -18.69 -20.21 37.30
C THR A 8 -17.82 -18.95 37.36
N THR A 9 -16.67 -19.05 38.02
CA THR A 9 -15.61 -18.04 37.97
C THR A 9 -15.08 -17.98 36.52
N THR A 10 -15.76 -17.20 35.68
CA THR A 10 -15.23 -16.83 34.36
C THR A 10 -13.98 -16.00 34.59
N LEU A 11 -12.81 -16.61 34.38
CA LEU A 11 -11.54 -15.86 34.40
C LEU A 11 -11.64 -14.74 33.38
N PRO A 12 -11.49 -13.47 33.80
CA PRO A 12 -11.52 -12.37 32.86
C PRO A 12 -10.40 -12.55 31.84
N PHE A 13 -10.70 -12.46 30.54
CA PHE A 13 -9.75 -12.68 29.45
C PHE A 13 -8.41 -11.92 29.64
N LEU A 14 -8.47 -10.72 30.19
CA LEU A 14 -7.28 -9.88 30.44
C LEU A 14 -6.38 -10.40 31.57
N GLN A 15 -6.82 -11.39 32.36
CA GLN A 15 -5.97 -12.03 33.37
C GLN A 15 -5.09 -13.14 32.80
N PHE A 16 -5.34 -13.58 31.56
CA PHE A 16 -4.40 -14.48 30.89
C PHE A 16 -3.06 -13.80 30.62
N PRO A 17 -1.94 -14.54 30.63
CA PRO A 17 -0.66 -14.03 30.18
C PRO A 17 -0.73 -13.45 28.77
N PRO A 18 0.07 -12.41 28.46
CA PRO A 18 0.07 -11.79 27.12
C PRO A 18 0.26 -12.79 25.99
N GLU A 19 1.12 -13.79 26.18
CA GLU A 19 1.43 -14.83 25.20
C GLU A 19 0.19 -15.67 24.84
N VAL A 20 -0.62 -15.99 25.84
CA VAL A 20 -1.88 -16.73 25.66
C VAL A 20 -2.88 -15.86 24.91
N ARG A 21 -2.99 -14.58 25.25
CA ARG A 21 -3.87 -13.65 24.55
C ARG A 21 -3.44 -13.46 23.09
N LEU A 22 -2.15 -13.28 22.83
CA LEU A 22 -1.60 -13.18 21.48
C LEU A 22 -1.88 -14.42 20.64
N SER A 23 -1.74 -15.61 21.24
CA SER A 23 -2.07 -16.86 20.57
C SER A 23 -3.56 -16.94 20.19
N ILE A 24 -4.46 -16.40 21.02
CA ILE A 24 -5.90 -16.32 20.71
C ILE A 24 -6.14 -15.29 19.60
N TYR A 25 -5.49 -14.13 19.66
CA TYR A 25 -5.67 -13.10 18.63
C TYR A 25 -5.29 -13.58 17.23
N GLN A 26 -4.28 -14.45 17.10
CA GLN A 26 -3.86 -15.04 15.82
C GLN A 26 -5.00 -15.73 15.05
N TYR A 27 -6.03 -16.20 15.74
CA TYR A 27 -7.23 -16.78 15.12
C TYR A 27 -8.28 -15.75 14.71
N LEU A 28 -8.09 -14.49 15.05
CA LEU A 28 -9.09 -13.42 14.87
C LEU A 28 -8.57 -12.28 13.97
N ILE A 29 -7.26 -12.21 13.75
CA ILE A 29 -6.62 -11.20 12.90
C ILE A 29 -6.47 -11.67 11.44
N PRO A 30 -6.24 -10.76 10.48
CA PRO A 30 -6.02 -11.12 9.09
C PRO A 30 -4.75 -11.95 8.90
N ASP A 31 -4.83 -13.00 8.09
CA ASP A 31 -3.70 -13.84 7.65
C ASP A 31 -3.60 -13.95 6.12
N LEU A 32 -4.54 -13.36 5.39
CA LEU A 32 -4.50 -13.20 3.95
C LEU A 32 -4.22 -11.74 3.57
N PRO A 33 -3.56 -11.49 2.44
CA PRO A 33 -3.34 -10.15 1.92
C PRO A 33 -4.63 -9.34 1.81
N ILE A 34 -4.68 -8.17 2.44
CA ILE A 34 -5.82 -7.26 2.37
C ILE A 34 -5.73 -6.47 1.08
N ARG A 35 -6.54 -6.84 0.11
CA ARG A 35 -6.64 -6.19 -1.20
C ARG A 35 -7.83 -5.25 -1.25
N ASN A 36 -7.69 -4.16 -1.98
CA ASN A 36 -8.79 -3.28 -2.32
C ASN A 36 -9.57 -3.91 -3.48
N PHE A 37 -10.56 -4.73 -3.18
CA PHE A 37 -11.42 -5.29 -4.22
C PHE A 37 -12.09 -4.16 -5.00
N SER A 38 -12.03 -4.27 -6.33
CA SER A 38 -12.46 -3.29 -7.31
C SER A 38 -13.72 -2.53 -6.87
N LEU A 39 -13.65 -1.22 -6.95
CA LEU A 39 -14.70 -0.24 -6.67
C LEU A 39 -16.05 -0.51 -7.39
N LEU A 40 -16.11 -1.51 -8.28
CA LEU A 40 -17.21 -1.73 -9.18
C LEU A 40 -18.28 -2.70 -8.68
N ARG A 41 -18.07 -3.47 -7.62
CA ARG A 41 -19.05 -4.53 -7.31
C ARG A 41 -19.64 -4.62 -5.90
N ASP A 42 -19.06 -4.13 -4.86
CA ASP A 42 -19.75 -4.13 -3.56
C ASP A 42 -18.99 -3.32 -2.50
N ARG A 43 -19.34 -2.06 -2.35
CA ARG A 43 -18.76 -1.13 -1.37
C ARG A 43 -18.96 -1.57 0.10
N SER A 44 -19.75 -2.62 0.34
CA SER A 44 -20.18 -2.97 1.69
C SER A 44 -19.41 -4.14 2.33
N LYS A 45 -18.53 -4.84 1.58
CA LYS A 45 -17.94 -6.09 2.09
C LYS A 45 -16.45 -6.23 1.82
N THR A 46 -15.64 -5.39 2.43
CA THR A 46 -14.29 -5.82 2.76
C THR A 46 -14.41 -6.86 3.88
N ILE A 47 -14.83 -8.06 3.52
CA ILE A 47 -14.82 -9.18 4.44
C ILE A 47 -13.36 -9.61 4.52
N HIS A 48 -12.69 -9.23 5.60
CA HIS A 48 -11.40 -9.78 5.93
C HIS A 48 -11.61 -11.26 6.27
N LEU A 49 -11.46 -12.11 5.26
CA LEU A 49 -11.46 -13.55 5.42
C LEU A 49 -10.06 -14.03 5.74
N ARG A 50 -9.97 -15.06 6.53
CA ARG A 50 -8.77 -15.81 6.81
C ARG A 50 -8.61 -16.93 5.77
N HIS A 51 -7.42 -17.54 5.72
CA HIS A 51 -7.15 -18.66 4.81
C HIS A 51 -8.06 -19.87 5.04
N ASP A 52 -8.56 -20.06 6.27
CA ASP A 52 -9.51 -21.11 6.65
C ASP A 52 -10.98 -20.77 6.31
N GLY A 53 -11.24 -19.61 5.70
CA GLY A 53 -12.56 -19.10 5.37
C GLY A 53 -13.30 -18.45 6.53
N SER A 54 -12.76 -18.46 7.74
CA SER A 54 -13.33 -17.74 8.88
C SER A 54 -13.22 -16.22 8.70
N ARG A 55 -14.00 -15.45 9.47
CA ARG A 55 -13.98 -13.99 9.43
C ARG A 55 -13.03 -13.44 10.50
N CYS A 56 -12.21 -12.47 10.11
CA CYS A 56 -11.50 -11.66 11.09
C CYS A 56 -12.47 -10.90 11.99
N CYS A 57 -12.02 -10.57 13.19
CA CYS A 57 -12.82 -9.85 14.17
C CYS A 57 -12.35 -8.40 14.40
N PRO A 58 -12.73 -7.42 13.55
CA PRO A 58 -12.35 -6.02 13.71
C PRO A 58 -12.84 -5.39 15.02
N ALA A 59 -13.83 -6.03 15.68
CA ALA A 59 -14.32 -5.60 16.98
C ALA A 59 -13.23 -5.64 18.06
N LEU A 60 -12.20 -6.48 17.91
CA LEU A 60 -11.02 -6.50 18.80
C LEU A 60 -10.38 -5.13 18.93
N LEU A 61 -10.22 -4.40 17.82
CA LEU A 61 -9.62 -3.06 17.79
C LEU A 61 -10.47 -1.99 18.49
N ARG A 62 -11.66 -2.36 18.98
CA ARG A 62 -12.59 -1.48 19.69
C ARG A 62 -13.05 -2.05 21.03
N ALA A 63 -12.53 -3.21 21.41
CA ALA A 63 -12.99 -3.92 22.62
C ALA A 63 -12.57 -3.18 23.90
N ASN A 64 -11.28 -2.83 24.01
CA ASN A 64 -10.76 -2.00 25.06
C ASN A 64 -9.34 -1.50 24.69
N HIS A 65 -8.83 -0.55 25.46
CA HIS A 65 -7.56 0.12 25.17
C HIS A 65 -6.34 -0.84 25.27
N GLN A 66 -6.33 -1.76 26.22
CA GLN A 66 -5.26 -2.74 26.37
C GLN A 66 -5.26 -3.73 25.20
N ILE A 67 -6.43 -4.28 24.83
CA ILE A 67 -6.56 -5.18 23.69
C ILE A 67 -6.15 -4.44 22.40
N TYR A 68 -6.56 -3.18 22.22
CA TYR A 68 -6.14 -2.37 21.08
C TYR A 68 -4.62 -2.27 21.00
N ALA A 69 -3.95 -1.92 22.11
CA ALA A 69 -2.50 -1.76 22.15
C ALA A 69 -1.74 -3.07 21.82
N GLU A 70 -2.27 -4.20 22.24
CA GLU A 70 -1.70 -5.52 21.97
C GLU A 70 -1.96 -5.97 20.51
N VAL A 71 -3.16 -5.74 20.01
CA VAL A 71 -3.62 -6.30 18.73
C VAL A 71 -3.23 -5.44 17.54
N ILE A 72 -3.13 -4.10 17.69
CA ILE A 72 -2.94 -3.19 16.56
C ILE A 72 -1.69 -3.52 15.73
N GLN A 73 -0.61 -3.87 16.39
CA GLN A 73 0.66 -4.22 15.73
C GLN A 73 0.55 -5.55 14.99
N GLU A 74 -0.06 -6.54 15.63
CA GLU A 74 -0.27 -7.85 15.02
C GLU A 74 -1.27 -7.75 13.86
N TRP A 75 -2.34 -6.97 14.02
CA TRP A 75 -3.36 -6.76 12.97
C TRP A 75 -2.76 -6.21 11.68
N TYR A 76 -1.91 -5.18 11.78
CA TYR A 76 -1.31 -4.53 10.61
C TYR A 76 0.05 -5.11 10.21
N GLY A 77 0.68 -5.92 11.07
CA GLY A 77 1.96 -6.58 10.81
C GLY A 77 1.83 -8.00 10.25
N SER A 78 0.71 -8.68 10.47
CA SER A 78 0.55 -10.11 10.13
C SER A 78 0.42 -10.39 8.64
N THR A 79 -0.02 -9.41 7.85
CA THR A 79 -0.29 -9.62 6.42
C THR A 79 0.10 -8.41 5.56
N SER A 80 -0.05 -8.54 4.25
CA SER A 80 0.21 -7.45 3.30
C SER A 80 -1.05 -6.63 3.06
N TYR A 81 -0.89 -5.31 3.03
CA TYR A 81 -1.95 -4.34 2.78
C TYR A 81 -1.76 -3.66 1.43
N GLU A 82 -2.83 -3.65 0.62
CA GLU A 82 -2.84 -2.93 -0.65
C GLU A 82 -3.26 -1.48 -0.44
N VAL A 83 -2.47 -0.57 -1.01
CA VAL A 83 -2.79 0.85 -1.12
C VAL A 83 -2.86 1.19 -2.61
N VAL A 84 -3.97 1.74 -3.07
CA VAL A 84 -4.09 2.25 -4.44
C VAL A 84 -4.04 3.77 -4.40
N LEU A 85 -3.07 4.34 -5.09
CA LEU A 85 -2.92 5.77 -5.24
C LEU A 85 -3.42 6.21 -6.62
N ASP A 86 -4.48 6.99 -6.62
CA ASP A 86 -5.07 7.63 -7.78
C ASP A 86 -4.91 9.16 -7.70
N THR A 87 -5.07 9.85 -8.81
CA THR A 87 -5.02 11.32 -8.84
C THR A 87 -6.09 11.99 -7.98
N LYS A 88 -7.16 11.29 -7.66
CA LYS A 88 -8.32 11.84 -6.92
C LYS A 88 -8.45 11.31 -5.50
N TYR A 89 -7.85 10.18 -5.16
CA TYR A 89 -8.01 9.54 -3.85
C TYR A 89 -6.89 8.56 -3.54
N ILE A 90 -6.79 8.20 -2.28
CA ILE A 90 -6.08 7.00 -1.83
C ILE A 90 -7.13 5.97 -1.42
N LEU A 91 -6.95 4.73 -1.85
CA LEU A 91 -7.78 3.61 -1.40
C LEU A 91 -6.95 2.73 -0.46
N PHE A 92 -7.39 2.62 0.78
CA PHE A 92 -6.74 1.81 1.81
C PHE A 92 -7.78 1.05 2.63
N CYS A 93 -7.60 -0.25 2.79
CA CYS A 93 -8.55 -1.14 3.49
C CYS A 93 -10.00 -0.99 2.99
N GLY A 94 -10.19 -0.86 1.68
CA GLY A 94 -11.49 -0.68 1.04
C GLY A 94 -12.15 0.68 1.27
N LYS A 95 -11.46 1.62 1.93
CA LYS A 95 -11.96 2.98 2.15
C LYS A 95 -11.29 3.96 1.21
N VAL A 96 -12.10 4.79 0.58
CA VAL A 96 -11.64 5.95 -0.20
C VAL A 96 -11.28 7.08 0.76
N ILE A 97 -10.04 7.54 0.67
CA ILE A 97 -9.51 8.68 1.44
C ILE A 97 -9.38 9.84 0.46
N PRO A 98 -10.22 10.87 0.58
CA PRO A 98 -10.14 12.06 -0.25
C PRO A 98 -8.86 12.86 0.01
N PRO A 99 -8.46 13.78 -0.90
CA PRO A 99 -7.21 14.55 -0.77
C PRO A 99 -7.08 15.37 0.51
N TYR A 100 -8.20 15.88 1.02
CA TYR A 100 -8.25 16.74 2.21
C TYR A 100 -8.37 15.97 3.54
N VAL A 101 -8.44 14.65 3.48
CA VAL A 101 -8.52 13.80 4.67
C VAL A 101 -7.14 13.23 4.96
N PRO A 102 -6.63 13.38 6.19
CA PRO A 102 -5.33 12.83 6.56
C PRO A 102 -5.32 11.31 6.44
N LEU A 103 -4.14 10.75 6.19
CA LEU A 103 -3.95 9.31 6.19
C LEU A 103 -4.27 8.73 7.58
N PRO A 104 -4.88 7.54 7.65
CA PRO A 104 -5.07 6.87 8.92
C PRO A 104 -3.73 6.63 9.62
N SER A 105 -3.62 6.97 10.89
CA SER A 105 -2.41 6.71 11.68
C SER A 105 -2.03 5.22 11.73
N THR A 106 -2.99 4.33 11.46
CA THR A 106 -2.75 2.89 11.39
C THR A 106 -1.82 2.46 10.25
N ILE A 107 -1.60 3.31 9.24
CA ILE A 107 -0.69 3.01 8.13
C ILE A 107 0.76 2.81 8.61
N GLN A 108 1.16 3.47 9.69
CA GLN A 108 2.48 3.33 10.33
C GLN A 108 2.74 1.93 10.90
N TRP A 109 1.69 1.16 11.15
CA TRP A 109 1.80 -0.21 11.67
C TRP A 109 1.94 -1.27 10.58
N VAL A 110 1.74 -0.89 9.31
CA VAL A 110 1.83 -1.80 8.16
C VAL A 110 3.28 -2.20 7.92
N GLN A 111 3.58 -3.50 8.02
CA GLN A 111 4.92 -4.04 7.79
C GLN A 111 5.12 -4.59 6.37
N SER A 112 4.04 -4.94 5.71
CA SER A 112 4.07 -5.42 4.32
C SER A 112 3.02 -4.67 3.51
N MET A 113 3.47 -3.94 2.50
CA MET A 113 2.59 -3.09 1.67
C MET A 113 2.73 -3.43 0.20
N ARG A 114 1.60 -3.41 -0.50
CA ARG A 114 1.52 -3.38 -1.95
C ARG A 114 0.98 -2.03 -2.38
N LEU A 115 1.81 -1.22 -3.00
CA LEU A 115 1.44 0.10 -3.50
C LEU A 115 1.14 0.02 -4.99
N CYS A 116 -0.10 0.26 -5.36
CA CYS A 116 -0.55 0.34 -6.76
C CYS A 116 -0.67 1.80 -7.16
N LEU A 117 0.07 2.22 -8.17
CA LEU A 117 0.02 3.57 -8.72
C LEU A 117 0.10 3.53 -10.25
N SER A 118 -0.34 4.61 -10.92
CA SER A 118 -0.22 4.75 -12.36
C SER A 118 0.69 5.93 -12.70
N ILE A 119 1.52 5.76 -13.72
CA ILE A 119 2.34 6.86 -14.24
C ILE A 119 1.43 7.95 -14.79
N GLN A 120 1.58 9.15 -14.27
CA GLN A 120 0.87 10.36 -14.68
C GLN A 120 1.77 11.24 -15.56
N GLY A 121 1.15 12.17 -16.32
CA GLY A 121 1.93 13.20 -17.01
C GLY A 121 2.68 14.12 -16.03
N THR A 122 3.62 14.89 -16.54
CA THR A 122 4.27 16.00 -15.80
C THR A 122 3.52 17.31 -16.05
N PRO A 123 3.72 18.37 -15.26
CA PRO A 123 3.12 19.67 -15.50
C PRO A 123 3.31 20.23 -16.92
N ARG A 124 4.40 19.85 -17.59
CA ARG A 124 4.70 20.27 -18.98
C ARG A 124 3.71 19.73 -20.02
N HIS A 125 3.06 18.61 -19.72
CA HIS A 125 2.13 17.92 -20.64
C HIS A 125 0.67 18.31 -20.40
N ILE A 126 0.43 19.25 -19.49
CA ILE A 126 -0.93 19.57 -19.05
C ILE A 126 -1.31 20.97 -19.50
N HIS A 127 -2.41 21.04 -20.25
CA HIS A 127 -2.93 22.30 -20.78
C HIS A 127 -4.18 22.80 -20.03
N SER A 128 -4.65 22.03 -19.05
CA SER A 128 -5.85 22.35 -18.25
C SER A 128 -5.49 22.60 -16.80
N GLN A 129 -5.99 23.68 -16.21
CA GLN A 129 -5.80 24.03 -14.80
C GLN A 129 -6.28 22.89 -13.88
N SER A 130 -7.45 22.32 -14.14
CA SER A 130 -8.01 21.24 -13.32
C SER A 130 -7.16 19.96 -13.36
N THR A 131 -6.55 19.65 -14.51
CA THR A 131 -5.66 18.50 -14.64
C THR A 131 -4.33 18.73 -13.89
N LEU A 132 -3.84 19.97 -13.91
CA LEU A 132 -2.66 20.36 -13.11
C LEU A 132 -2.92 20.20 -11.62
N GLU A 133 -4.05 20.66 -11.12
CA GLU A 133 -4.45 20.52 -9.72
C GLU A 133 -4.53 19.04 -9.30
N HIS A 134 -5.08 18.18 -10.14
CA HIS A 134 -5.11 16.74 -9.89
C HIS A 134 -3.70 16.12 -9.83
N LEU A 135 -2.81 16.53 -10.72
CA LEU A 135 -1.44 16.04 -10.76
C LEU A 135 -0.64 16.48 -9.51
N LEU A 136 -0.74 17.75 -9.14
CA LEU A 136 -0.11 18.27 -7.92
C LEU A 136 -0.67 17.58 -6.67
N GLY A 137 -1.98 17.38 -6.63
CA GLY A 137 -2.62 16.61 -5.56
C GLY A 137 -2.18 15.14 -5.51
N PHE A 138 -1.84 14.52 -6.64
CA PHE A 138 -1.24 13.19 -6.65
C PHE A 138 0.14 13.20 -6.00
N GLN A 139 1.00 14.16 -6.37
CA GLN A 139 2.34 14.30 -5.81
C GLN A 139 2.31 14.55 -4.31
N ASP A 140 1.46 15.46 -3.85
CA ASP A 140 1.28 15.75 -2.43
C ASP A 140 0.88 14.50 -1.64
N ARG A 141 -0.07 13.71 -2.16
CA ARG A 141 -0.50 12.46 -1.52
C ARG A 141 0.59 11.40 -1.52
N LEU A 142 1.34 11.27 -2.60
CA LEU A 142 2.45 10.33 -2.66
C LEU A 142 3.54 10.72 -1.66
N THR A 143 3.85 12.01 -1.54
CA THR A 143 4.78 12.55 -0.56
C THR A 143 4.30 12.27 0.87
N THR A 144 3.03 12.54 1.15
CA THR A 144 2.42 12.27 2.47
C THR A 144 2.46 10.79 2.81
N LEU A 145 2.15 9.91 1.84
CA LEU A 145 2.23 8.46 2.02
C LEU A 145 3.68 8.03 2.27
N ALA A 146 4.62 8.50 1.47
CA ALA A 146 6.03 8.17 1.61
C ALA A 146 6.58 8.62 2.97
N ALA A 147 6.22 9.82 3.42
CA ALA A 147 6.58 10.31 4.75
C ALA A 147 6.01 9.43 5.86
N ALA A 148 4.73 9.02 5.77
CA ALA A 148 4.11 8.14 6.73
C ALA A 148 4.75 6.74 6.80
N LEU A 149 5.33 6.27 5.68
CA LEU A 149 6.07 5.01 5.62
C LEU A 149 7.50 5.13 6.17
N SER A 150 8.04 6.34 6.18
CA SER A 150 9.40 6.65 6.65
C SER A 150 9.44 6.94 8.14
N ASP A 151 8.29 7.22 8.76
CA ASP A 151 8.23 7.55 10.19
C ASP A 151 8.63 6.33 11.03
N LYS A 152 9.87 6.39 11.52
CA LYS A 152 10.60 5.29 12.15
C LYS A 152 10.14 4.98 13.59
N GLY A 153 8.98 5.50 14.02
CA GLY A 153 8.58 5.49 15.42
C GLY A 153 8.49 4.12 16.07
N TYR A 154 8.06 3.06 15.38
CA TYR A 154 7.80 1.77 16.03
C TYR A 154 8.19 0.52 15.25
N ARG A 155 8.09 0.47 13.93
CA ARG A 155 8.49 -0.71 13.13
C ARG A 155 8.90 -0.29 11.71
N LYS A 156 9.98 -0.90 11.22
CA LYS A 156 10.40 -0.75 9.82
C LYS A 156 9.41 -1.44 8.88
N LEU A 157 9.18 -0.84 7.71
CA LEU A 157 8.50 -1.51 6.60
C LEU A 157 9.38 -2.68 6.13
N GLY A 158 8.93 -3.90 6.39
CA GLY A 158 9.69 -5.11 6.03
C GLY A 158 9.61 -5.43 4.54
N ARG A 159 8.43 -5.22 3.93
CA ARG A 159 8.23 -5.52 2.51
C ARG A 159 7.42 -4.42 1.83
N LEU A 160 7.92 -3.96 0.68
CA LEU A 160 7.23 -3.04 -0.22
C LEU A 160 7.18 -3.61 -1.63
N GLN A 161 5.98 -3.90 -2.12
CA GLN A 161 5.74 -4.18 -3.53
C GLN A 161 5.14 -2.95 -4.19
N ILE A 162 5.71 -2.50 -5.30
CA ILE A 162 5.25 -1.34 -6.07
C ILE A 162 4.75 -1.83 -7.42
N ASP A 163 3.46 -1.73 -7.64
CA ASP A 163 2.81 -2.07 -8.90
C ASP A 163 2.56 -0.77 -9.68
N ILE A 164 3.20 -0.64 -10.82
CA ILE A 164 3.16 0.56 -11.64
C ILE A 164 2.31 0.30 -12.87
N GLY A 165 1.12 0.88 -12.90
CA GLY A 165 0.25 0.89 -14.06
C GLY A 165 0.83 1.80 -15.16
N VAL A 166 1.09 1.22 -16.32
CA VAL A 166 1.64 1.92 -17.48
C VAL A 166 0.63 1.88 -18.62
N ASN A 167 0.04 3.03 -18.91
CA ASN A 167 -0.73 3.24 -20.14
C ASN A 167 0.28 3.48 -21.28
N ILE A 168 0.54 2.46 -22.11
CA ILE A 168 1.60 2.50 -23.13
C ILE A 168 1.36 3.61 -24.17
N PRO A 169 0.16 3.79 -24.78
CA PRO A 169 -0.11 4.91 -25.67
C PRO A 169 0.17 6.27 -25.03
N LEU A 170 -0.25 6.46 -23.78
CA LEU A 170 0.02 7.71 -23.05
C LEU A 170 1.51 7.89 -22.82
N LEU A 171 2.23 6.87 -22.37
CA LEU A 171 3.66 6.94 -22.13
C LEU A 171 4.42 7.39 -23.38
N LEU A 172 4.14 6.78 -24.53
CA LEU A 172 4.77 7.13 -25.81
C LEU A 172 4.39 8.54 -26.32
N SER A 173 3.23 9.05 -25.93
CA SER A 173 2.84 10.43 -26.25
C SER A 173 3.53 11.47 -25.37
N LEU A 174 3.85 11.12 -24.12
CA LEU A 174 4.44 12.01 -23.12
C LEU A 174 5.98 12.00 -23.14
N SER A 175 6.59 10.93 -23.65
CA SER A 175 8.06 10.79 -23.65
C SER A 175 8.53 10.23 -24.98
N LYS A 176 9.14 11.08 -25.80
CA LYS A 176 9.69 10.72 -27.12
C LYS A 176 11.17 10.35 -27.03
N THR A 177 11.83 10.75 -25.96
CA THR A 177 13.25 10.52 -25.75
C THR A 177 13.50 9.83 -24.40
N PRO A 178 14.64 9.12 -24.25
CA PRO A 178 15.04 8.54 -22.96
C PRO A 178 15.09 9.56 -21.81
N SER A 179 15.52 10.79 -22.11
CA SER A 179 15.62 11.86 -21.11
C SER A 179 14.24 12.29 -20.58
N GLU A 180 13.27 12.45 -21.50
CA GLU A 180 11.88 12.78 -21.14
C GLU A 180 11.23 11.65 -20.31
N LEU A 181 11.54 10.40 -20.65
CA LEU A 181 11.06 9.25 -19.87
C LEU A 181 11.62 9.25 -18.44
N LEU A 182 12.92 9.50 -18.29
CA LEU A 182 13.54 9.59 -16.97
C LEU A 182 12.99 10.75 -16.15
N GLU A 183 12.74 11.90 -16.78
CA GLU A 183 12.07 13.03 -16.12
C GLU A 183 10.65 12.65 -15.65
N LEU A 184 9.89 11.96 -16.48
CA LEU A 184 8.55 11.48 -16.16
C LEU A 184 8.57 10.51 -14.98
N LEU A 185 9.49 9.55 -14.98
CA LEU A 185 9.64 8.57 -13.89
C LEU A 185 10.08 9.25 -12.58
N ASN A 186 11.06 10.13 -12.66
CA ASN A 186 11.49 10.90 -11.49
C ASN A 186 10.33 11.70 -10.91
N TRP A 187 9.59 12.43 -11.73
CA TRP A 187 8.43 13.16 -11.26
C TRP A 187 7.44 12.27 -10.50
N ASN A 188 7.10 11.10 -11.07
CA ASN A 188 6.09 10.23 -10.47
C ASN A 188 6.56 9.44 -9.25
N LEU A 189 7.86 9.16 -9.10
CA LEU A 189 8.37 8.22 -8.11
C LEU A 189 9.35 8.83 -7.11
N LEU A 190 9.81 10.06 -7.35
CA LEU A 190 10.79 10.76 -6.49
C LEU A 190 10.37 10.78 -5.01
N PRO A 191 9.12 11.07 -4.63
CA PRO A 191 8.73 11.07 -3.23
C PRO A 191 8.98 9.72 -2.53
N LEU A 192 8.76 8.60 -3.23
CA LEU A 192 9.08 7.28 -2.68
C LEU A 192 10.59 7.08 -2.58
N ARG A 193 11.32 7.42 -3.65
CA ARG A 193 12.77 7.28 -3.71
C ARG A 193 13.49 8.08 -2.61
N GLU A 194 13.01 9.27 -2.29
CA GLU A 194 13.65 10.14 -1.30
C GLU A 194 13.29 9.80 0.15
N ASN A 195 12.04 9.40 0.38
CA ASN A 195 11.54 9.26 1.74
C ASN A 195 11.49 7.81 2.24
N VAL A 196 11.29 6.83 1.37
CA VAL A 196 11.22 5.43 1.81
C VAL A 196 12.62 4.81 1.80
N ARG A 197 13.11 4.40 2.98
CA ARG A 197 14.45 3.85 3.20
C ARG A 197 14.38 2.65 4.13
N ASP A 198 15.46 1.89 4.16
CA ASP A 198 15.68 0.79 5.10
C ASP A 198 14.57 -0.29 5.03
N VAL A 199 14.06 -0.55 3.83
CA VAL A 199 13.09 -1.62 3.58
C VAL A 199 13.82 -2.93 3.33
N ALA A 200 13.44 -4.01 4.01
CA ALA A 200 14.15 -5.28 3.89
C ALA A 200 13.94 -5.97 2.52
N ASP A 201 12.75 -5.85 1.94
CA ASP A 201 12.42 -6.42 0.61
C ASP A 201 11.62 -5.41 -0.20
N VAL A 202 12.19 -4.94 -1.32
CA VAL A 202 11.50 -4.05 -2.28
C VAL A 202 11.34 -4.80 -3.59
N ARG A 203 10.11 -4.87 -4.09
CA ARG A 203 9.77 -5.45 -5.39
C ARG A 203 8.96 -4.46 -6.20
N TRP A 204 9.05 -4.54 -7.50
CA TRP A 204 8.22 -3.76 -8.41
C TRP A 204 7.71 -4.61 -9.56
N GLU A 205 6.56 -4.24 -10.07
CA GLU A 205 5.92 -4.89 -11.21
C GLU A 205 5.32 -3.82 -12.14
N LEU A 206 5.60 -3.95 -13.44
CA LEU A 206 4.98 -3.09 -14.44
C LEU A 206 3.69 -3.76 -14.93
N GLN A 207 2.57 -3.10 -14.71
CA GLN A 207 1.27 -3.52 -15.20
C GLN A 207 0.94 -2.78 -16.49
N GLU A 208 1.21 -3.40 -17.61
CA GLU A 208 1.08 -2.82 -18.94
C GLU A 208 -0.37 -2.85 -19.41
N GLN A 209 -0.90 -1.69 -19.78
CA GLN A 209 -2.21 -1.55 -20.40
C GLN A 209 -2.03 -1.19 -21.86
N SER A 210 -2.19 -2.18 -22.75
CA SER A 210 -2.17 -1.99 -24.19
C SER A 210 -3.59 -2.07 -24.74
N TYR A 211 -4.12 -0.95 -25.14
CA TYR A 211 -5.42 -0.89 -25.82
C TYR A 211 -5.22 -1.05 -27.33
N GLY A 212 -5.09 -2.30 -27.80
CA GLY A 212 -5.32 -2.65 -29.19
C GLY A 212 -4.34 -2.16 -30.26
N ILE A 213 -3.27 -1.43 -29.94
CA ILE A 213 -2.30 -0.94 -30.91
C ILE A 213 -1.15 -1.96 -31.01
N GLN A 214 -1.06 -2.66 -32.14
CA GLN A 214 -0.10 -3.74 -32.36
C GLN A 214 0.84 -3.50 -33.56
N SER A 215 1.18 -2.24 -33.89
CA SER A 215 2.22 -2.06 -34.91
C SER A 215 3.59 -2.50 -34.37
N GLU A 216 4.40 -3.15 -35.23
CA GLU A 216 5.75 -3.60 -34.83
C GLU A 216 6.64 -2.41 -34.39
N GLU A 217 6.48 -1.24 -35.02
CA GLU A 217 7.21 -0.03 -34.68
C GLU A 217 6.88 0.44 -33.27
N PHE A 218 5.61 0.41 -32.89
CA PHE A 218 5.14 0.73 -31.57
C PHE A 218 5.73 -0.22 -30.52
N GLN A 219 5.72 -1.52 -30.80
CA GLN A 219 6.30 -2.52 -29.89
C GLN A 219 7.81 -2.33 -29.72
N ARG A 220 8.54 -2.01 -30.80
CA ARG A 220 9.98 -1.72 -30.71
C ARG A 220 10.28 -0.46 -29.90
N SER A 221 9.54 0.63 -30.12
CA SER A 221 9.68 1.86 -29.33
C SER A 221 9.39 1.60 -27.85
N TYR A 222 8.34 0.89 -27.53
CA TYR A 222 8.01 0.55 -26.16
C TYR A 222 9.05 -0.36 -25.51
N ALA A 223 9.56 -1.37 -26.23
CA ALA A 223 10.60 -2.27 -25.70
C ALA A 223 11.85 -1.51 -25.24
N GLY A 224 12.28 -0.49 -26.00
CA GLY A 224 13.38 0.40 -25.61
C GLY A 224 13.05 1.19 -24.34
N MET A 225 11.88 1.78 -24.26
CA MET A 225 11.44 2.51 -23.07
C MET A 225 11.29 1.62 -21.85
N LYS A 226 10.74 0.43 -22.01
CA LYS A 226 10.61 -0.56 -20.94
C LYS A 226 11.97 -0.92 -20.32
N SER A 227 13.02 -1.07 -21.15
CA SER A 227 14.37 -1.33 -20.65
C SER A 227 14.87 -0.19 -19.75
N ILE A 228 14.64 1.07 -20.14
CA ILE A 228 15.01 2.25 -19.35
C ILE A 228 14.21 2.31 -18.05
N MET A 229 12.91 2.03 -18.10
CA MET A 229 12.06 1.97 -16.90
C MET A 229 12.55 0.90 -15.93
N CYS A 230 12.87 -0.30 -16.42
CA CYS A 230 13.38 -1.38 -15.60
C CYS A 230 14.71 -1.02 -14.93
N ALA A 231 15.63 -0.36 -15.65
CA ALA A 231 16.91 0.10 -15.10
C ALA A 231 16.68 1.15 -14.00
N PHE A 232 15.83 2.14 -14.26
CA PHE A 232 15.46 3.17 -13.28
C PHE A 232 14.84 2.56 -12.00
N LEU A 233 13.90 1.63 -12.14
CA LEU A 233 13.24 1.00 -11.02
C LEU A 233 14.19 0.10 -10.22
N GLN A 234 15.15 -0.53 -10.89
CA GLN A 234 16.18 -1.31 -10.21
C GLN A 234 17.11 -0.40 -9.39
N ASP A 235 17.49 0.77 -9.93
CA ASP A 235 18.28 1.76 -9.21
C ASP A 235 17.52 2.31 -7.99
N MET A 236 16.25 2.70 -8.20
CA MET A 236 15.37 3.14 -7.12
C MET A 236 15.21 2.08 -6.02
N ARG A 237 15.09 0.79 -6.41
CA ARG A 237 15.04 -0.32 -5.46
C ARG A 237 16.27 -0.36 -4.57
N LEU A 238 17.47 -0.21 -5.14
CA LEU A 238 18.72 -0.22 -4.38
C LEU A 238 18.80 0.94 -3.39
N ASP A 239 18.27 2.11 -3.75
CA ASP A 239 18.21 3.26 -2.86
C ASP A 239 17.28 3.06 -1.65
N MET A 240 16.23 2.23 -1.81
CA MET A 240 15.22 1.97 -0.78
C MET A 240 15.56 0.79 0.13
N LEU A 241 16.41 -0.12 -0.32
CA LEU A 241 16.78 -1.30 0.47
C LEU A 241 17.63 -0.93 1.68
N GLU A 242 17.46 -1.71 2.74
CA GLU A 242 18.34 -1.67 3.90
C GLU A 242 19.78 -1.95 3.47
N ARG A 243 20.69 -1.05 3.79
CA ARG A 243 22.11 -1.29 3.58
C ARG A 243 22.57 -2.30 4.63
N PRO A 244 23.19 -3.41 4.24
CA PRO A 244 23.83 -4.27 5.21
C PRO A 244 24.87 -3.40 5.95
N ASP A 245 24.75 -3.34 7.26
CA ASP A 245 25.67 -2.61 8.10
C ASP A 245 27.12 -3.04 7.75
N GLY A 246 27.93 -2.06 7.29
CA GLY A 246 29.32 -2.25 6.94
C GLY A 246 30.20 -2.46 8.19
#